data_ee9d2ad2649a8c0419c520046bd56ba5
#
_entry.id   ee9d2ad2649a8c0419c520046bd56ba5
#
_cell.length_a   1.000
_cell.length_b   1.000
_cell.length_c   1.000
_cell.angle_alpha   90.00
_cell.angle_beta   90.00
_cell.angle_gamma   90.00
#
_symmetry.space_group_name_H-M   'P 1'
#
loop_
_entity.id
_entity.type
_entity.pdbx_description
1 polymer ?
#
loop_
_entity_poly.entity_id
_entity_poly.type
_entity_poly.pdbx_seq_one_letter_code
_entity_poly.pdbx_strand_id
1 'polypeptide(L)'
;PILNPDGPNYFDSQNGHYYFYSDGEISINVPREKISILASGGLTSLSSKSNLDTNFTKDTEINLTEVWSPEKNGYKSADFHLHLNYDGPFRGVLEHIEPLLEGENLDIATPQAANLHSRLMDREFKNQTLQLPSGRLIKFAQEIRSHFHGHIGSVGPSEFYYPWYWGPGYPDLI
;
A
#
# COMPACT_ATOMS: atom_id res chain seq x y z
N PRO A 1 -13.89 14.87 -8.37
CA PRO A 1 -13.05 14.01 -7.56
C PRO A 1 -12.07 14.87 -6.76
N ILE A 2 -11.82 14.49 -5.53
CA ILE A 2 -10.79 15.08 -4.68
C ILE A 2 -9.47 14.53 -5.19
N LEU A 3 -8.53 15.41 -5.50
CA LEU A 3 -7.23 15.03 -6.03
C LEU A 3 -6.16 15.39 -5.02
N ASN A 4 -5.41 14.39 -4.59
CA ASN A 4 -4.17 14.60 -3.87
C ASN A 4 -3.14 15.18 -4.88
N PRO A 5 -2.60 16.38 -4.66
CA PRO A 5 -1.60 16.97 -5.56
C PRO A 5 -0.23 16.27 -5.46
N ASP A 6 0.04 15.61 -4.34
CA ASP A 6 1.37 15.11 -3.97
C ASP A 6 1.52 13.59 -4.14
N GLY A 7 0.48 12.93 -4.65
CA GLY A 7 0.55 11.47 -4.80
C GLY A 7 -0.66 10.86 -5.51
N PRO A 8 -0.69 9.54 -5.61
CA PRO A 8 -1.75 8.84 -6.27
C PRO A 8 -3.07 8.94 -5.49
N ASN A 9 -4.16 8.99 -6.24
CA ASN A 9 -5.51 8.85 -5.71
C ASN A 9 -6.00 7.45 -6.03
N TYR A 10 -6.56 6.79 -5.05
CA TYR A 10 -7.12 5.46 -5.17
C TYR A 10 -8.64 5.51 -5.14
N PHE A 11 -9.26 4.51 -5.71
CA PHE A 11 -10.71 4.36 -5.68
C PHE A 11 -11.10 3.00 -5.14
N ASP A 12 -11.77 3.00 -4.00
CA ASP A 12 -12.40 1.82 -3.44
C ASP A 12 -13.74 1.60 -4.13
N SER A 13 -13.79 0.64 -5.05
CA SER A 13 -14.99 0.32 -5.81
C SER A 13 -16.10 -0.34 -4.98
N GLN A 14 -15.79 -0.90 -3.83
CA GLN A 14 -16.77 -1.54 -2.95
C GLN A 14 -17.58 -0.50 -2.16
N ASN A 15 -16.92 0.54 -1.72
CA ASN A 15 -17.53 1.61 -0.92
C ASN A 15 -17.78 2.90 -1.70
N GLY A 16 -17.26 3.01 -2.92
CA GLY A 16 -17.42 4.19 -3.76
C GLY A 16 -16.62 5.41 -3.28
N HIS A 17 -15.59 5.19 -2.49
CA HIS A 17 -14.80 6.25 -1.90
C HIS A 17 -13.47 6.44 -2.62
N TYR A 18 -13.04 7.70 -2.74
CA TYR A 18 -11.67 8.05 -3.09
C TYR A 18 -10.84 8.20 -1.82
N TYR A 19 -9.62 7.71 -1.84
CA TYR A 19 -8.68 7.87 -0.76
C TYR A 19 -7.26 8.11 -1.29
N PHE A 20 -6.40 8.60 -0.42
CA PHE A 20 -4.99 8.84 -0.68
C PHE A 20 -4.21 8.75 0.63
N TYR A 21 -2.91 8.65 0.52
CA TYR A 21 -1.99 8.69 1.66
C TYR A 21 -1.36 10.08 1.79
N SER A 22 -1.05 10.46 3.02
CA SER A 22 -0.41 11.72 3.36
C SER A 22 0.51 11.51 4.56
N ASP A 23 1.57 12.29 4.63
CA ASP A 23 2.50 12.37 5.77
C ASP A 23 1.97 13.19 6.96
N GLY A 24 0.70 13.60 6.89
CA GLY A 24 -0.02 14.28 7.97
C GLY A 24 -0.47 15.69 7.65
N GLU A 25 0.15 16.41 6.73
CA GLU A 25 -0.32 17.73 6.29
C GLU A 25 -0.52 17.75 4.77
N ILE A 26 -1.71 18.14 4.34
CA ILE A 26 -2.02 18.19 2.91
C ILE A 26 -3.02 19.30 2.59
N SER A 27 -2.83 19.93 1.44
CA SER A 27 -3.80 20.87 0.86
C SER A 27 -4.44 20.28 -0.38
N ILE A 28 -5.76 20.12 -0.36
CA ILE A 28 -6.52 19.55 -1.47
C ILE A 28 -7.61 20.49 -1.97
N ASN A 29 -7.91 20.41 -3.25
CA ASN A 29 -9.03 21.13 -3.84
C ASN A 29 -10.31 20.34 -3.65
N VAL A 30 -11.28 20.93 -2.97
CA VAL A 30 -12.59 20.34 -2.72
C VAL A 30 -13.71 21.24 -3.21
N PRO A 31 -14.88 20.69 -3.57
CA PRO A 31 -16.05 21.50 -3.89
C PRO A 31 -16.51 22.30 -2.66
N ARG A 32 -17.19 23.42 -2.91
CA ARG A 32 -17.81 24.24 -1.85
C ARG A 32 -19.13 23.63 -1.40
N GLU A 33 -19.05 22.70 -0.49
CA GLU A 33 -20.21 21.98 0.04
C GLU A 33 -19.87 21.34 1.39
N LYS A 34 -20.83 20.62 1.96
CA LYS A 34 -20.57 19.80 3.13
C LYS A 34 -19.86 18.53 2.70
N ILE A 35 -18.69 18.28 3.26
CA ILE A 35 -17.90 17.08 3.00
C ILE A 35 -17.65 16.30 4.28
N SER A 36 -17.38 15.02 4.11
CA SER A 36 -16.98 14.13 5.19
C SER A 36 -15.58 13.57 4.88
N ILE A 37 -14.71 13.64 5.85
CA ILE A 37 -13.35 13.11 5.78
C ILE A 37 -13.24 11.99 6.81
N LEU A 38 -12.77 10.84 6.37
CA LEU A 38 -12.39 9.73 7.23
C LEU A 38 -10.86 9.61 7.18
N ALA A 39 -10.22 9.70 8.32
CA ALA A 39 -8.78 9.50 8.45
C ALA A 39 -8.48 8.22 9.25
N SER A 40 -7.42 7.52 8.86
CA SER A 40 -6.92 6.31 9.50
C SER A 40 -5.39 6.30 9.48
N GLY A 41 -4.76 5.72 10.49
CA GLY A 41 -3.33 5.50 10.58
C GLY A 41 -2.99 4.01 10.67
N GLY A 42 -3.57 3.23 9.78
CA GLY A 42 -3.39 1.78 9.74
C GLY A 42 -4.07 1.05 10.90
N LEU A 43 -3.63 -0.20 11.13
CA LEU A 43 -4.23 -1.10 12.11
C LEU A 43 -3.97 -0.70 13.57
N THR A 44 -3.06 0.22 13.80
CA THR A 44 -2.63 0.63 15.15
C THR A 44 -3.39 1.84 15.68
N SER A 45 -4.26 2.43 14.86
CA SER A 45 -5.02 3.63 15.18
C SER A 45 -6.52 3.43 14.95
N LEU A 46 -7.33 4.10 15.76
CA LEU A 46 -8.76 4.21 15.48
C LEU A 46 -8.98 5.22 14.34
N SER A 47 -9.86 4.87 13.42
CA SER A 47 -10.30 5.80 12.39
C SER A 47 -11.07 6.98 13.01
N SER A 48 -10.85 8.16 12.49
CA SER A 48 -11.50 9.40 12.93
C SER A 48 -12.25 10.04 11.78
N LYS A 49 -13.49 10.48 12.04
CA LYS A 49 -14.34 11.12 11.04
C LYS A 49 -14.59 12.58 11.38
N SER A 50 -14.36 13.46 10.41
CA SER A 50 -14.68 14.87 10.48
C SER A 50 -15.69 15.25 9.39
N ASN A 51 -16.66 16.09 9.75
CA ASN A 51 -17.59 16.69 8.80
C ASN A 51 -17.38 18.20 8.81
N LEU A 52 -17.17 18.79 7.65
CA LEU A 52 -16.96 20.22 7.54
C LEU A 52 -17.76 20.81 6.37
N ASP A 53 -18.10 22.08 6.50
CA ASP A 53 -18.69 22.88 5.44
C ASP A 53 -17.63 23.76 4.82
N THR A 54 -17.19 23.42 3.62
CA THR A 54 -16.09 24.09 2.91
C THR A 54 -16.46 25.48 2.38
N ASN A 55 -17.73 25.90 2.54
CA ASN A 55 -18.10 27.30 2.31
C ASN A 55 -17.52 28.22 3.38
N PHE A 56 -17.31 27.71 4.60
CA PHE A 56 -16.93 28.50 5.77
C PHE A 56 -15.60 28.06 6.40
N THR A 57 -15.22 26.80 6.23
CA THR A 57 -14.02 26.22 6.83
C THR A 57 -13.01 25.88 5.75
N LYS A 58 -11.78 26.36 5.89
CA LYS A 58 -10.67 26.06 4.96
C LYS A 58 -9.69 25.04 5.53
N ASP A 59 -9.50 25.07 6.83
CA ASP A 59 -8.53 24.21 7.51
C ASP A 59 -9.24 23.35 8.55
N THR A 60 -8.80 22.11 8.68
CA THR A 60 -9.30 21.18 9.71
C THR A 60 -8.16 20.32 10.21
N GLU A 61 -8.20 20.00 11.48
CA GLU A 61 -7.32 19.03 12.11
C GLU A 61 -8.10 17.78 12.48
N ILE A 62 -7.54 16.61 12.18
CA ILE A 62 -8.15 15.33 12.51
C ILE A 62 -7.16 14.53 13.34
N ASN A 63 -7.47 14.38 14.62
CA ASN A 63 -6.63 13.63 15.55
C ASN A 63 -6.95 12.14 15.48
N LEU A 64 -5.92 11.33 15.26
CA LEU A 64 -5.98 9.87 15.33
C LEU A 64 -5.62 9.40 16.73
N THR A 65 -6.33 8.39 17.22
CA THR A 65 -6.04 7.77 18.50
C THR A 65 -5.27 6.48 18.30
N GLU A 66 -4.00 6.45 18.69
CA GLU A 66 -3.20 5.24 18.73
C GLU A 66 -3.75 4.30 19.82
N VAL A 67 -4.10 3.07 19.45
CA VAL A 67 -4.58 2.05 20.40
C VAL A 67 -3.50 1.07 20.79
N TRP A 68 -2.47 0.96 19.98
CA TRP A 68 -1.31 0.11 20.26
C TRP A 68 -0.10 0.59 19.44
N SER A 69 1.08 0.58 20.06
CA SER A 69 2.33 0.93 19.42
C SER A 69 3.24 -0.29 19.32
N PRO A 70 3.46 -0.85 18.13
CA PRO A 70 4.41 -1.95 17.93
C PRO A 70 5.79 -1.60 18.45
N GLU A 71 6.30 -0.45 18.08
CA GLU A 71 7.66 -0.01 18.39
C GLU A 71 7.90 0.10 19.90
N LYS A 72 6.96 0.70 20.65
CA LYS A 72 7.05 0.79 22.13
C LYS A 72 7.06 -0.56 22.81
N ASN A 73 6.59 -1.59 22.13
CA ASN A 73 6.54 -2.97 22.62
C ASN A 73 7.64 -3.86 22.00
N GLY A 74 8.60 -3.29 21.27
CA GLY A 74 9.73 -4.02 20.71
C GLY A 74 9.40 -4.81 19.43
N TYR A 75 8.32 -4.46 18.74
CA TYR A 75 7.90 -5.07 17.48
C TYR A 75 8.10 -4.13 16.30
N LYS A 76 8.14 -4.69 15.12
CA LYS A 76 8.05 -3.99 13.85
C LYS A 76 6.79 -4.40 13.11
N SER A 77 6.10 -3.44 12.53
CA SER A 77 4.93 -3.67 11.70
C SER A 77 5.35 -4.01 10.28
N ALA A 78 4.71 -5.00 9.66
CA ALA A 78 5.07 -5.41 8.31
C ALA A 78 3.86 -5.88 7.50
N ASP A 79 3.88 -5.57 6.21
CA ASP A 79 3.00 -6.19 5.22
C ASP A 79 3.85 -7.08 4.29
N PHE A 80 3.56 -8.37 4.30
CA PHE A 80 4.26 -9.38 3.51
C PHE A 80 3.52 -9.76 2.22
N HIS A 81 2.36 -9.16 1.94
CA HIS A 81 1.58 -9.48 0.74
C HIS A 81 0.93 -8.24 0.14
N LEU A 82 1.73 -7.42 -0.50
CA LEU A 82 1.25 -6.27 -1.26
C LEU A 82 1.81 -6.30 -2.69
N HIS A 83 1.15 -5.59 -3.58
CA HIS A 83 1.57 -5.45 -4.97
C HIS A 83 1.66 -3.97 -5.34
N LEU A 84 2.79 -3.55 -5.92
CA LEU A 84 2.95 -2.19 -6.41
C LEU A 84 2.18 -2.00 -7.72
N ASN A 85 2.25 -2.98 -8.63
CA ASN A 85 1.64 -2.94 -9.95
C ASN A 85 0.92 -4.26 -10.27
N TYR A 86 -0.18 -4.54 -9.59
CA TYR A 86 -0.91 -5.78 -9.82
C TYR A 86 -1.90 -5.67 -10.97
N ASP A 87 -2.90 -4.84 -10.81
CA ASP A 87 -3.94 -4.58 -11.79
C ASP A 87 -4.55 -3.20 -11.52
N GLY A 88 -4.74 -2.42 -12.55
CA GLY A 88 -5.31 -1.09 -12.40
C GLY A 88 -4.80 -0.09 -13.45
N PRO A 89 -5.40 1.07 -13.49
CA PRO A 89 -5.10 2.09 -14.50
C PRO A 89 -3.79 2.86 -14.23
N PHE A 90 -3.21 2.73 -13.04
CA PHE A 90 -2.02 3.47 -12.65
C PHE A 90 -0.81 2.55 -12.54
N ARG A 91 0.34 3.05 -12.97
CA ARG A 91 1.62 2.43 -12.66
C ARG A 91 2.15 3.05 -11.38
N GLY A 92 2.24 2.23 -10.34
CA GLY A 92 2.94 2.59 -9.11
C GLY A 92 4.43 2.72 -9.36
N VAL A 93 5.05 3.69 -8.73
CA VAL A 93 6.50 3.88 -8.68
C VAL A 93 6.98 3.80 -7.25
N LEU A 94 8.29 3.66 -7.03
CA LEU A 94 8.84 3.45 -5.70
C LEU A 94 8.52 4.59 -4.73
N GLU A 95 8.48 5.80 -5.23
CA GLU A 95 8.15 7.01 -4.48
C GLU A 95 6.74 7.00 -3.88
N HIS A 96 5.84 6.19 -4.42
CA HIS A 96 4.48 6.02 -3.88
C HIS A 96 4.42 5.09 -2.67
N ILE A 97 5.46 4.30 -2.41
CA ILE A 97 5.45 3.31 -1.32
C ILE A 97 5.66 3.99 0.04
N GLU A 98 6.50 5.01 0.12
CA GLU A 98 6.82 5.66 1.39
C GLU A 98 5.59 6.29 2.05
N PRO A 99 4.80 7.14 1.36
CA PRO A 99 3.56 7.68 1.94
C PRO A 99 2.55 6.59 2.34
N LEU A 100 2.51 5.47 1.59
CA LEU A 100 1.67 4.34 1.93
C LEU A 100 2.12 3.68 3.24
N LEU A 101 3.41 3.41 3.40
CA LEU A 101 3.95 2.84 4.63
C LEU A 101 3.75 3.77 5.83
N GLU A 102 3.87 5.06 5.63
CA GLU A 102 3.62 6.06 6.66
C GLU A 102 2.15 6.10 7.08
N GLY A 103 1.26 6.20 6.11
CA GLY A 103 -0.18 6.23 6.34
C GLY A 103 -0.75 4.96 6.99
N GLU A 104 -0.18 3.80 6.68
CA GLU A 104 -0.55 2.51 7.28
C GLU A 104 0.25 2.17 8.55
N ASN A 105 1.18 3.04 8.95
CA ASN A 105 2.10 2.83 10.08
C ASN A 105 2.86 1.50 9.99
N LEU A 106 3.43 1.22 8.81
CA LEU A 106 4.21 0.02 8.53
C LEU A 106 5.70 0.35 8.51
N ASP A 107 6.50 -0.45 9.20
CA ASP A 107 7.96 -0.37 9.18
C ASP A 107 8.55 -1.09 7.96
N ILE A 108 7.92 -2.17 7.53
CA ILE A 108 8.44 -3.06 6.49
C ILE A 108 7.35 -3.37 5.47
N ALA A 109 7.69 -3.26 4.19
CA ALA A 109 6.86 -3.75 3.09
C ALA A 109 7.61 -4.77 2.24
N THR A 110 6.90 -5.80 1.79
CA THR A 110 7.45 -6.75 0.82
C THR A 110 6.60 -6.78 -0.44
N PRO A 111 6.72 -5.76 -1.31
CA PRO A 111 6.01 -5.76 -2.58
C PRO A 111 6.38 -6.99 -3.40
N GLN A 112 5.37 -7.70 -3.86
CA GLN A 112 5.57 -8.96 -4.55
C GLN A 112 5.44 -8.78 -6.06
N ALA A 113 6.49 -9.16 -6.80
CA ALA A 113 6.38 -9.37 -8.23
C ALA A 113 5.40 -10.51 -8.48
N ALA A 114 4.34 -10.25 -9.23
CA ALA A 114 3.29 -11.22 -9.46
C ALA A 114 3.22 -11.68 -10.90
N ASN A 115 2.95 -12.95 -11.09
CA ASN A 115 2.62 -13.50 -12.37
C ASN A 115 1.13 -13.26 -12.68
N LEU A 116 0.88 -12.30 -13.56
CA LEU A 116 -0.46 -12.01 -14.05
C LEU A 116 -0.59 -12.44 -15.52
N HIS A 117 -1.35 -13.52 -15.77
CA HIS A 117 -1.44 -14.14 -17.09
C HIS A 117 -0.05 -14.46 -17.68
N SER A 118 0.33 -13.79 -18.76
CA SER A 118 1.62 -13.96 -19.44
C SER A 118 2.67 -12.92 -19.03
N ARG A 119 2.38 -12.11 -18.01
CA ARG A 119 3.24 -11.02 -17.55
C ARG A 119 3.75 -11.27 -16.16
N LEU A 120 4.99 -10.87 -15.93
CA LEU A 120 5.55 -10.71 -14.60
C LEU A 120 5.66 -9.22 -14.31
N MET A 121 4.82 -8.75 -13.40
CA MET A 121 4.82 -7.36 -12.96
C MET A 121 5.94 -7.14 -11.95
N ASP A 122 6.55 -5.96 -12.01
CA ASP A 122 7.58 -5.51 -11.06
C ASP A 122 8.87 -6.34 -11.04
N ARG A 123 9.12 -7.10 -12.12
CA ARG A 123 10.33 -7.93 -12.24
C ARG A 123 11.65 -7.11 -12.20
N GLU A 124 11.57 -5.85 -12.56
CA GLU A 124 12.69 -4.90 -12.54
C GLU A 124 13.22 -4.64 -11.13
N PHE A 125 12.39 -4.86 -10.11
CA PHE A 125 12.76 -4.67 -8.70
C PHE A 125 13.29 -5.94 -8.03
N LYS A 126 13.53 -6.98 -8.81
CA LYS A 126 14.11 -8.25 -8.34
C LYS A 126 15.27 -8.02 -7.37
N ASN A 127 15.21 -8.67 -6.23
CA ASN A 127 16.25 -8.65 -5.21
C ASN A 127 16.55 -7.30 -4.56
N GLN A 128 15.82 -6.25 -4.91
CA GLN A 128 16.07 -4.96 -4.33
C GLN A 128 15.66 -4.93 -2.86
N THR A 129 16.49 -4.27 -2.08
CA THR A 129 16.21 -3.89 -0.71
C THR A 129 16.49 -2.40 -0.62
N LEU A 130 15.49 -1.64 -0.22
CA LEU A 130 15.57 -0.20 -0.11
C LEU A 130 15.30 0.20 1.32
N GLN A 131 16.19 1.00 1.88
CA GLN A 131 15.94 1.70 3.14
C GLN A 131 15.51 3.12 2.80
N LEU A 132 14.33 3.50 3.26
CA LEU A 132 13.77 4.82 3.03
C LEU A 132 14.36 5.85 3.99
N PRO A 133 14.29 7.15 3.67
CA PRO A 133 14.74 8.22 4.57
C PRO A 133 14.06 8.18 5.95
N SER A 134 12.81 7.75 6.01
CA SER A 134 12.05 7.52 7.25
C SER A 134 12.58 6.37 8.12
N GLY A 135 13.56 5.60 7.62
CA GLY A 135 14.08 4.39 8.27
C GLY A 135 13.27 3.11 7.98
N ARG A 136 12.18 3.21 7.24
CA ARG A 136 11.37 2.08 6.81
C ARG A 136 12.10 1.25 5.75
N LEU A 137 11.72 -0.01 5.64
CA LEU A 137 12.37 -0.98 4.76
C LEU A 137 11.41 -1.50 3.70
N ILE A 138 11.86 -1.52 2.45
CA ILE A 138 11.20 -2.23 1.36
C ILE A 138 12.08 -3.38 0.92
N LYS A 139 11.55 -4.60 0.95
CA LYS A 139 12.23 -5.79 0.42
C LYS A 139 11.36 -6.44 -0.63
N PHE A 140 11.76 -6.31 -1.89
CA PHE A 140 11.00 -6.93 -2.98
C PHE A 140 11.01 -8.45 -2.89
N ALA A 141 9.85 -9.01 -3.14
CA ALA A 141 9.52 -10.42 -3.01
C ALA A 141 8.89 -10.94 -4.31
N GLN A 142 8.45 -12.16 -4.30
CA GLN A 142 7.73 -12.77 -5.42
C GLN A 142 6.50 -13.50 -4.93
N GLU A 143 5.38 -13.29 -5.59
CA GLU A 143 4.22 -14.15 -5.44
C GLU A 143 4.21 -15.22 -6.53
N ILE A 144 4.16 -16.48 -6.14
CA ILE A 144 3.98 -17.61 -7.01
C ILE A 144 2.51 -18.02 -6.89
N ARG A 145 1.75 -17.80 -7.98
CA ARG A 145 0.32 -18.04 -7.99
C ARG A 145 0.01 -19.34 -8.70
N SER A 146 -0.72 -20.19 -8.02
CA SER A 146 -1.22 -21.44 -8.58
C SER A 146 -2.71 -21.59 -8.26
N HIS A 147 -3.51 -21.90 -9.25
CA HIS A 147 -4.93 -22.23 -9.03
C HIS A 147 -5.13 -23.50 -8.23
N PHE A 148 -4.13 -24.37 -8.22
CA PHE A 148 -4.21 -25.68 -7.58
C PHE A 148 -3.66 -25.69 -6.17
N HIS A 149 -2.51 -25.04 -5.97
CA HIS A 149 -1.77 -25.04 -4.68
C HIS A 149 -1.94 -23.76 -3.88
N GLY A 150 -2.68 -22.79 -4.42
CA GLY A 150 -2.82 -21.48 -3.78
C GLY A 150 -1.68 -20.53 -4.12
N HIS A 151 -1.53 -19.48 -3.31
CA HIS A 151 -0.53 -18.44 -3.50
C HIS A 151 0.58 -18.61 -2.46
N ILE A 152 1.82 -18.51 -2.91
CA ILE A 152 3.01 -18.60 -2.07
C ILE A 152 3.80 -17.32 -2.26
N GLY A 153 4.01 -16.57 -1.16
CA GLY A 153 4.90 -15.43 -1.12
C GLY A 153 6.32 -15.87 -0.78
N SER A 154 7.28 -15.58 -1.64
CA SER A 154 8.71 -15.80 -1.41
C SER A 154 9.38 -14.47 -1.10
N VAL A 155 9.77 -14.26 0.15
CA VAL A 155 10.42 -13.02 0.60
C VAL A 155 11.92 -13.13 0.41
N GLY A 156 12.49 -12.18 -0.36
CA GLY A 156 13.91 -12.08 -0.60
C GLY A 156 14.52 -13.21 -1.44
N PRO A 157 13.86 -13.70 -2.49
CA PRO A 157 14.44 -14.70 -3.36
C PRO A 157 15.66 -14.12 -4.07
N SER A 158 16.74 -14.88 -4.20
CA SER A 158 17.92 -14.47 -4.96
C SER A 158 17.65 -14.43 -6.46
N GLU A 159 16.77 -15.29 -6.91
CA GLU A 159 16.30 -15.39 -8.29
C GLU A 159 14.77 -15.52 -8.29
N PHE A 160 14.11 -15.07 -9.37
CA PHE A 160 12.73 -15.40 -9.58
C PHE A 160 12.58 -16.85 -10.03
N TYR A 161 11.57 -17.51 -9.49
CA TYR A 161 11.25 -18.87 -9.88
C TYR A 161 10.49 -18.88 -11.21
N TYR A 162 10.87 -19.78 -12.09
CA TYR A 162 10.24 -20.08 -13.37
C TYR A 162 9.95 -21.58 -13.43
N PRO A 163 8.95 -22.02 -14.22
CA PRO A 163 8.02 -21.27 -15.04
C PRO A 163 6.86 -20.64 -14.25
N TRP A 164 6.35 -19.53 -14.77
CA TRP A 164 5.20 -18.79 -14.24
C TRP A 164 3.92 -19.36 -14.82
N TYR A 165 3.33 -20.36 -14.23
CA TYR A 165 2.11 -20.95 -14.75
C TYR A 165 0.91 -20.72 -13.84
N TRP A 166 -0.18 -20.34 -14.46
CA TRP A 166 -1.51 -20.50 -13.96
C TRP A 166 -1.96 -21.94 -14.26
N GLY A 167 -1.64 -22.91 -13.46
CA GLY A 167 -2.05 -24.27 -13.73
C GLY A 167 -1.39 -25.34 -12.88
N PRO A 168 -1.82 -26.59 -12.99
CA PRO A 168 -1.21 -27.69 -12.30
C PRO A 168 0.18 -27.95 -12.89
N GLY A 169 1.21 -27.61 -12.19
CA GLY A 169 2.56 -27.90 -12.64
C GLY A 169 3.60 -26.94 -12.12
N TYR A 170 3.89 -27.02 -10.84
CA TYR A 170 5.14 -26.55 -10.26
C TYR A 170 5.87 -27.74 -9.63
N PRO A 171 6.30 -28.74 -10.42
CA PRO A 171 7.05 -29.87 -9.86
C PRO A 171 8.38 -29.46 -9.29
N ASP A 172 8.90 -28.28 -9.67
CA ASP A 172 10.26 -27.85 -9.37
C ASP A 172 10.36 -26.89 -8.17
N LEU A 173 9.27 -26.68 -7.44
CA LEU A 173 9.24 -25.79 -6.26
C LEU A 173 9.29 -26.53 -4.93
N ILE A 174 9.59 -27.82 -4.95
CA ILE A 174 9.69 -28.64 -3.75
C ILE A 174 11.15 -29.08 -3.58
#